data_5c0a7e6fa5bc9b8d7d68f9ba4053a781
#
_entry.id   5c0a7e6fa5bc9b8d7d68f9ba4053a781
#
_cell.length_a   1.000
_cell.length_b   1.000
_cell.length_c   1.000
_cell.angle_alpha   90.00
_cell.angle_beta   90.00
_cell.angle_gamma   90.00
#
_symmetry.space_group_name_H-M   'P 1'
#
loop_
_entity.id
_entity.type
_entity.pdbx_description
1 polymer ?
#
loop_
_entity_poly.entity_id
_entity_poly.type
_entity_poly.pdbx_seq_one_letter_code
_entity_poly.pdbx_strand_id
1 'polypeptide(L)'
;RDGDIIATFPLPVEVVERVLDASATLPAEHTLVLCTPAGAFIERDIPDHAVAEISKYYKAVTWVDDLTAVQHDSIIKIAAYCQDGSEANLAPTIDDVVQDHNVAISGKVWLDVMADGVDKGAALTAMAELSSIPLAETAAFGDFLNDYELLRTAGLAVAMDNAHPQLKEIADIIAPSNADNGVATVLRGLFAGVPTSDLS
;
A
#
# COMPACT_ATOMS: atom_id res chain seq x y z
N ARG A 1 -19.60 7.50 -2.03
CA ARG A 1 -20.40 8.68 -2.42
C ARG A 1 -20.40 9.56 -1.22
N ASP A 2 -20.44 10.79 -1.19
CA ASP A 2 -20.57 11.74 -0.06
C ASP A 2 -19.55 11.66 1.11
N GLY A 3 -18.47 10.89 0.98
CA GLY A 3 -17.43 10.75 2.02
C GLY A 3 -17.76 9.75 3.13
N ASP A 4 -18.85 9.01 3.02
CA ASP A 4 -19.19 7.97 3.98
C ASP A 4 -18.24 6.76 3.85
N ILE A 5 -17.79 6.25 4.99
CA ILE A 5 -16.99 5.03 5.07
C ILE A 5 -17.93 3.84 4.86
N ILE A 6 -17.67 3.04 3.82
CA ILE A 6 -18.47 1.86 3.48
C ILE A 6 -18.06 0.67 4.36
N ALA A 7 -16.77 0.47 4.60
CA ALA A 7 -16.23 -0.60 5.42
C ALA A 7 -14.83 -0.21 5.96
N THR A 8 -14.45 -0.79 7.08
CA THR A 8 -13.09 -0.74 7.63
C THR A 8 -12.67 -2.13 8.06
N PHE A 9 -11.39 -2.42 7.92
CA PHE A 9 -10.80 -3.69 8.33
C PHE A 9 -9.64 -3.40 9.29
N PRO A 10 -9.94 -3.18 10.58
CA PRO A 10 -8.91 -2.88 11.56
C PRO A 10 -8.01 -4.08 11.80
N LEU A 11 -6.74 -3.81 12.08
CA LEU A 11 -5.80 -4.79 12.61
C LEU A 11 -6.28 -5.25 14.01
N PRO A 12 -6.13 -6.52 14.36
CA PRO A 12 -6.28 -6.95 15.75
C PRO A 12 -5.33 -6.15 16.65
N VAL A 13 -5.83 -5.74 17.83
CA VAL A 13 -5.05 -4.93 18.79
C VAL A 13 -3.74 -5.60 19.16
N GLU A 14 -3.77 -6.91 19.37
CA GLU A 14 -2.58 -7.72 19.67
C GLU A 14 -1.53 -7.75 18.56
N VAL A 15 -1.92 -7.52 17.31
CA VAL A 15 -0.97 -7.39 16.19
C VAL A 15 -0.31 -6.03 16.21
N VAL A 16 -1.09 -4.97 16.48
CA VAL A 16 -0.56 -3.62 16.62
C VAL A 16 0.47 -3.57 17.75
N GLU A 17 0.13 -4.13 18.92
CA GLU A 17 1.02 -4.19 20.08
C GLU A 17 2.31 -4.97 19.76
N ARG A 18 2.22 -6.14 19.10
CA ARG A 18 3.40 -6.91 18.71
C ARG A 18 4.32 -6.15 17.74
N VAL A 19 3.78 -5.40 16.79
CA VAL A 19 4.57 -4.58 15.87
C VAL A 19 5.26 -3.44 16.62
N LEU A 20 4.56 -2.77 17.54
CA LEU A 20 5.15 -1.72 18.39
C LEU A 20 6.27 -2.27 19.26
N ASP A 21 6.07 -3.42 19.90
CA ASP A 21 7.10 -4.08 20.72
C ASP A 21 8.33 -4.47 19.87
N ALA A 22 8.09 -5.06 18.69
CA ALA A 22 9.16 -5.47 17.79
C ALA A 22 9.95 -4.27 17.25
N SER A 23 9.31 -3.11 17.07
CA SER A 23 9.97 -1.91 16.58
C SER A 23 11.15 -1.49 17.45
N ALA A 24 11.06 -1.68 18.77
CA ALA A 24 12.16 -1.38 19.69
C ALA A 24 13.44 -2.21 19.45
N THR A 25 13.34 -3.31 18.70
CA THR A 25 14.43 -4.25 18.41
C THR A 25 14.86 -4.26 16.95
N LEU A 26 14.21 -3.50 16.08
CA LEU A 26 14.56 -3.41 14.67
C LEU A 26 15.98 -2.85 14.49
N PRO A 27 16.77 -3.42 13.57
CA PRO A 27 18.19 -3.10 13.46
C PRO A 27 18.47 -1.74 12.79
N ALA A 28 17.50 -1.17 12.10
CA ALA A 28 17.65 0.07 11.34
C ALA A 28 16.78 1.19 11.91
N GLU A 29 17.20 2.44 11.70
CA GLU A 29 16.38 3.61 12.00
C GLU A 29 15.10 3.57 11.18
N HIS A 30 13.97 3.69 11.85
CA HIS A 30 12.65 3.63 11.22
C HIS A 30 11.66 4.52 11.95
N THR A 31 10.53 4.77 11.30
CA THR A 31 9.40 5.51 11.87
C THR A 31 8.12 4.76 11.58
N LEU A 32 7.31 4.54 12.63
CA LEU A 32 5.98 3.93 12.49
C LEU A 32 4.91 5.01 12.34
N VAL A 33 3.91 4.69 11.53
CA VAL A 33 2.71 5.49 11.30
C VAL A 33 1.50 4.61 11.55
N LEU A 34 0.74 4.87 12.60
CA LEU A 34 -0.53 4.17 12.87
C LEU A 34 -1.65 4.87 12.13
N CYS A 35 -2.25 4.19 11.16
CA CYS A 35 -3.28 4.73 10.29
C CYS A 35 -4.68 4.34 10.77
N THR A 36 -5.57 5.33 10.85
CA THR A 36 -7.00 5.15 11.11
C THR A 36 -7.82 5.74 9.96
N PRO A 37 -9.13 5.48 9.89
CA PRO A 37 -10.01 6.16 8.93
C PRO A 37 -10.04 7.69 9.06
N ALA A 38 -9.72 8.22 10.26
CA ALA A 38 -9.73 9.65 10.54
C ALA A 38 -8.39 10.35 10.29
N GLY A 39 -7.30 9.60 10.19
CA GLY A 39 -5.95 10.15 10.03
C GLY A 39 -4.87 9.22 10.56
N ALA A 40 -3.69 9.75 10.78
CA ALA A 40 -2.52 8.99 11.21
C ALA A 40 -1.97 9.52 12.54
N PHE A 41 -1.42 8.61 13.36
CA PHE A 41 -0.66 8.93 14.56
C PHE A 41 0.82 8.68 14.31
N ILE A 42 1.66 9.62 14.72
CA ILE A 42 3.12 9.58 14.54
C ILE A 42 3.78 10.16 15.78
N GLU A 43 4.90 9.60 16.20
CA GLU A 43 5.67 10.17 17.30
C GLU A 43 6.31 11.50 16.91
N ARG A 44 6.49 12.41 17.90
CA ARG A 44 7.08 13.75 17.69
C ARG A 44 8.57 13.69 17.46
N ASP A 45 9.26 12.77 18.11
CA ASP A 45 10.72 12.65 18.09
C ASP A 45 11.19 11.72 16.97
N ILE A 46 11.02 12.19 15.73
CA ILE A 46 11.46 11.49 14.53
C ILE A 46 12.39 12.36 13.69
N PRO A 47 13.28 11.77 12.86
CA PRO A 47 14.22 12.52 12.02
C PRO A 47 13.52 13.42 11.00
N ASP A 48 14.14 14.57 10.68
CA ASP A 48 13.62 15.53 9.70
C ASP A 48 13.33 14.90 8.32
N HIS A 49 14.14 13.93 7.89
CA HIS A 49 13.93 13.23 6.63
C HIS A 49 12.67 12.33 6.67
N ALA A 50 12.35 11.75 7.82
CA ALA A 50 11.11 11.00 8.02
C ALA A 50 9.91 11.94 7.96
N VAL A 51 9.97 13.11 8.63
CA VAL A 51 8.92 14.14 8.54
C VAL A 51 8.69 14.56 7.09
N ALA A 52 9.75 14.80 6.33
CA ALA A 52 9.67 15.22 4.93
C ALA A 52 9.02 14.14 4.04
N GLU A 53 9.37 12.87 4.26
CA GLU A 53 8.80 11.75 3.49
C GLU A 53 7.33 11.51 3.84
N ILE A 54 7.02 11.42 5.13
CA ILE A 54 5.66 11.17 5.64
C ILE A 54 4.69 12.26 5.17
N SER A 55 5.11 13.52 5.17
CA SER A 55 4.28 14.66 4.76
C SER A 55 3.82 14.62 3.29
N LYS A 56 4.46 13.81 2.44
CA LYS A 56 4.02 13.61 1.05
C LYS A 56 2.70 12.86 0.99
N TYR A 57 2.47 11.91 1.90
CA TYR A 57 1.36 10.98 1.87
C TYR A 57 0.28 11.28 2.90
N TYR A 58 0.65 11.71 4.10
CA TYR A 58 -0.25 11.90 5.23
C TYR A 58 -0.58 13.37 5.45
N LYS A 59 -1.87 13.74 5.33
CA LYS A 59 -2.35 15.13 5.49
C LYS A 59 -3.00 15.38 6.84
N ALA A 60 -3.70 14.37 7.39
CA ALA A 60 -4.30 14.41 8.72
C ALA A 60 -3.39 13.62 9.68
N VAL A 61 -2.49 14.34 10.36
CA VAL A 61 -1.52 13.75 11.30
C VAL A 61 -1.76 14.27 12.70
N THR A 62 -1.85 13.35 13.65
CA THR A 62 -1.83 13.61 15.09
C THR A 62 -0.45 13.21 15.63
N TRP A 63 0.29 14.19 16.11
CA TRP A 63 1.59 13.99 16.72
C TRP A 63 1.43 13.60 18.19
N VAL A 64 2.00 12.46 18.58
CA VAL A 64 1.95 11.91 19.94
C VAL A 64 3.36 11.78 20.52
N ASP A 65 3.45 11.61 21.82
CA ASP A 65 4.74 11.38 22.49
C ASP A 65 5.09 9.88 22.51
N ASP A 66 4.08 8.99 22.41
CA ASP A 66 4.24 7.55 22.47
C ASP A 66 3.08 6.88 21.72
N LEU A 67 3.38 6.06 20.71
CA LEU A 67 2.39 5.30 19.94
C LEU A 67 1.72 4.20 20.77
N THR A 68 2.35 3.69 21.81
CA THR A 68 1.74 2.68 22.69
C THR A 68 0.58 3.22 23.51
N ALA A 69 0.52 4.55 23.71
CA ALA A 69 -0.57 5.23 24.41
C ALA A 69 -1.78 5.55 23.51
N VAL A 70 -1.69 5.30 22.20
CA VAL A 70 -2.80 5.48 21.28
C VAL A 70 -3.80 4.35 21.42
N GLN A 71 -5.10 4.64 21.21
CA GLN A 71 -6.13 3.61 21.18
C GLN A 71 -5.99 2.77 19.89
N HIS A 72 -5.77 1.45 20.02
CA HIS A 72 -5.40 0.58 18.90
C HIS A 72 -6.56 -0.10 18.18
N ASP A 73 -7.79 0.01 18.68
CA ASP A 73 -8.98 -0.68 18.16
C ASP A 73 -9.47 -0.19 16.77
N SER A 74 -8.96 0.96 16.32
CA SER A 74 -9.32 1.55 15.03
C SER A 74 -8.16 1.62 14.03
N ILE A 75 -7.03 0.98 14.33
CA ILE A 75 -5.87 0.97 13.43
C ILE A 75 -6.15 0.04 12.25
N ILE A 76 -6.20 0.60 11.04
CA ILE A 76 -6.46 -0.14 9.80
C ILE A 76 -5.18 -0.50 9.04
N LYS A 77 -4.07 0.16 9.36
CA LYS A 77 -2.76 -0.07 8.76
C LYS A 77 -1.66 0.47 9.67
N ILE A 78 -0.55 -0.24 9.76
CA ILE A 78 0.71 0.29 10.26
C ILE A 78 1.63 0.47 9.05
N ALA A 79 2.09 1.70 8.79
CA ALA A 79 3.13 1.93 7.81
C ALA A 79 4.47 2.13 8.53
N ALA A 80 5.50 1.47 8.04
CA ALA A 80 6.86 1.60 8.56
C ALA A 80 7.76 2.22 7.49
N TYR A 81 8.35 3.35 7.82
CA TYR A 81 9.32 4.04 7.00
C TYR A 81 10.74 3.68 7.45
N CYS A 82 11.60 3.33 6.50
CA CYS A 82 13.03 3.11 6.72
C CYS A 82 13.82 3.67 5.54
N GLN A 83 14.64 4.70 5.79
CA GLN A 83 15.42 5.37 4.73
C GLN A 83 16.38 4.42 4.02
N ASP A 84 16.95 3.46 4.75
CA ASP A 84 17.93 2.49 4.24
C ASP A 84 17.29 1.32 3.49
N GLY A 85 15.97 1.33 3.31
CA GLY A 85 15.19 0.30 2.62
C GLY A 85 14.39 -0.58 3.56
N SER A 86 13.07 -0.61 3.36
CA SER A 86 12.15 -1.34 4.24
C SER A 86 12.21 -2.85 4.03
N GLU A 87 12.35 -3.33 2.79
CA GLU A 87 12.34 -4.74 2.45
C GLU A 87 13.47 -5.52 3.14
N ALA A 88 14.71 -5.02 3.08
CA ALA A 88 15.85 -5.71 3.66
C ALA A 88 15.98 -5.53 5.18
N ASN A 89 15.54 -4.37 5.70
CA ASN A 89 15.80 -3.99 7.08
C ASN A 89 14.62 -4.19 8.02
N LEU A 90 13.39 -4.16 7.54
CA LEU A 90 12.18 -4.27 8.37
C LEU A 90 11.41 -5.56 8.11
N ALA A 91 11.21 -5.94 6.83
CA ALA A 91 10.33 -7.05 6.47
C ALA A 91 10.66 -8.36 7.19
N PRO A 92 11.91 -8.83 7.32
CA PRO A 92 12.19 -10.12 7.95
C PRO A 92 11.70 -10.20 9.41
N THR A 93 11.83 -9.09 10.16
CA THR A 93 11.39 -9.05 11.56
C THR A 93 9.88 -8.84 11.66
N ILE A 94 9.32 -7.98 10.83
CA ILE A 94 7.88 -7.70 10.84
C ILE A 94 7.09 -8.92 10.38
N ASP A 95 7.50 -9.61 9.30
CA ASP A 95 6.87 -10.85 8.84
C ASP A 95 6.82 -11.92 9.93
N ASP A 96 7.93 -12.11 10.66
CA ASP A 96 8.00 -13.08 11.76
C ASP A 96 7.04 -12.73 12.91
N VAL A 97 6.86 -11.45 13.18
CA VAL A 97 6.01 -10.95 14.27
C VAL A 97 4.51 -11.00 13.93
N VAL A 98 4.14 -10.65 12.68
CA VAL A 98 2.72 -10.54 12.30
C VAL A 98 2.14 -11.85 11.75
N GLN A 99 3.00 -12.79 11.35
CA GLN A 99 2.64 -14.14 10.87
C GLN A 99 1.59 -14.14 9.75
N ASP A 100 0.32 -14.44 10.08
CA ASP A 100 -0.77 -14.62 9.10
C ASP A 100 -1.39 -13.29 8.62
N HIS A 101 -0.76 -12.14 8.87
CA HIS A 101 -1.26 -10.84 8.45
C HIS A 101 -0.52 -10.34 7.20
N ASN A 102 -1.19 -9.46 6.44
CA ASN A 102 -0.64 -8.98 5.19
C ASN A 102 0.47 -7.95 5.42
N VAL A 103 1.69 -8.30 5.01
CA VAL A 103 2.84 -7.39 4.95
C VAL A 103 3.13 -7.07 3.48
N ALA A 104 3.04 -5.81 3.13
CA ALA A 104 3.25 -5.35 1.76
C ALA A 104 4.41 -4.35 1.69
N ILE A 105 5.38 -4.61 0.81
CA ILE A 105 6.39 -3.61 0.45
C ILE A 105 5.72 -2.61 -0.50
N SER A 106 5.42 -1.43 0.02
CA SER A 106 4.68 -0.38 -0.71
C SER A 106 5.58 0.66 -1.38
N GLY A 107 6.88 0.51 -1.24
CA GLY A 107 7.91 1.34 -1.86
C GLY A 107 9.30 0.95 -1.36
N LYS A 108 10.35 1.53 -1.94
CA LYS A 108 11.74 1.23 -1.53
C LYS A 108 11.98 1.45 -0.03
N VAL A 109 11.29 2.43 0.55
CA VAL A 109 11.47 2.87 1.94
C VAL A 109 10.23 2.63 2.79
N TRP A 110 9.17 2.01 2.24
CA TRP A 110 7.91 1.80 2.91
C TRP A 110 7.50 0.34 2.97
N LEU A 111 7.04 -0.07 4.14
CA LEU A 111 6.39 -1.35 4.40
C LEU A 111 5.06 -1.07 5.10
N ASP A 112 4.01 -1.75 4.68
CA ASP A 112 2.67 -1.65 5.26
C ASP A 112 2.26 -2.99 5.88
N VAL A 113 1.71 -2.96 7.09
CA VAL A 113 1.05 -4.09 7.76
C VAL A 113 -0.45 -3.83 7.76
N MET A 114 -1.22 -4.79 7.28
CA MET A 114 -2.69 -4.75 7.19
C MET A 114 -3.30 -6.03 7.75
N ALA A 115 -4.60 -6.01 8.01
CA ALA A 115 -5.31 -7.20 8.47
C ALA A 115 -5.24 -8.33 7.43
N ASP A 116 -5.42 -9.58 7.88
CA ASP A 116 -5.47 -10.74 7.01
C ASP A 116 -6.52 -10.59 5.89
N GLY A 117 -6.17 -11.01 4.67
CA GLY A 117 -7.01 -10.91 3.49
C GLY A 117 -7.29 -9.47 3.01
N VAL A 118 -6.64 -8.46 3.59
CA VAL A 118 -6.76 -7.05 3.17
C VAL A 118 -5.61 -6.68 2.25
N ASP A 119 -5.89 -6.62 0.96
CA ASP A 119 -4.98 -6.15 -0.08
C ASP A 119 -5.74 -5.37 -1.16
N LYS A 120 -5.02 -4.84 -2.14
CA LYS A 120 -5.62 -4.04 -3.22
C LYS A 120 -6.46 -4.89 -4.18
N GLY A 121 -6.18 -6.18 -4.34
CA GLY A 121 -6.96 -7.11 -5.16
C GLY A 121 -8.31 -7.41 -4.50
N ALA A 122 -8.31 -7.71 -3.19
CA ALA A 122 -9.53 -7.87 -2.40
C ALA A 122 -10.40 -6.60 -2.44
N ALA A 123 -9.77 -5.42 -2.35
CA ALA A 123 -10.47 -4.14 -2.48
C ALA A 123 -11.09 -3.94 -3.86
N LEU A 124 -10.37 -4.29 -4.94
CA LEU A 124 -10.91 -4.25 -6.30
C LEU A 124 -12.12 -5.17 -6.46
N THR A 125 -12.03 -6.40 -5.93
CA THR A 125 -13.13 -7.37 -5.96
C THR A 125 -14.38 -6.80 -5.28
N ALA A 126 -14.24 -6.29 -4.06
CA ALA A 126 -15.35 -5.70 -3.32
C ALA A 126 -15.96 -4.49 -4.05
N MET A 127 -15.13 -3.63 -4.65
CA MET A 127 -15.60 -2.48 -5.44
C MET A 127 -16.34 -2.91 -6.71
N ALA A 128 -15.84 -3.93 -7.41
CA ALA A 128 -16.45 -4.48 -8.61
C ALA A 128 -17.83 -5.07 -8.30
N GLU A 129 -17.95 -5.86 -7.23
CA GLU A 129 -19.21 -6.42 -6.73
C GLU A 129 -20.22 -5.32 -6.38
N LEU A 130 -19.84 -4.33 -5.57
CA LEU A 130 -20.68 -3.21 -5.18
C LEU A 130 -21.15 -2.36 -6.38
N SER A 131 -20.33 -2.29 -7.41
CA SER A 131 -20.63 -1.54 -8.63
C SER A 131 -21.34 -2.38 -9.69
N SER A 132 -21.50 -3.70 -9.46
CA SER A 132 -22.03 -4.66 -10.44
C SER A 132 -21.22 -4.65 -11.74
N ILE A 133 -19.91 -4.48 -11.66
CA ILE A 133 -18.95 -4.53 -12.77
C ILE A 133 -18.22 -5.86 -12.71
N PRO A 134 -18.25 -6.70 -13.76
CA PRO A 134 -17.43 -7.91 -13.80
C PRO A 134 -15.93 -7.58 -13.71
N LEU A 135 -15.16 -8.38 -12.96
CA LEU A 135 -13.69 -8.18 -12.87
C LEU A 135 -13.02 -8.17 -14.26
N ALA A 136 -13.54 -8.98 -15.20
CA ALA A 136 -13.06 -9.01 -16.59
C ALA A 136 -13.21 -7.66 -17.34
N GLU A 137 -14.02 -6.73 -16.83
CA GLU A 137 -14.22 -5.39 -17.39
C GLU A 137 -13.44 -4.32 -16.61
N THR A 138 -12.52 -4.72 -15.71
CA THR A 138 -11.68 -3.82 -14.94
C THR A 138 -10.28 -3.74 -15.55
N ALA A 139 -9.61 -2.61 -15.36
CA ALA A 139 -8.19 -2.43 -15.66
C ALA A 139 -7.48 -1.89 -14.42
N ALA A 140 -6.32 -2.43 -14.12
CA ALA A 140 -5.49 -1.98 -12.99
C ALA A 140 -4.10 -1.58 -13.48
N PHE A 141 -3.56 -0.53 -12.84
CA PHE A 141 -2.21 -0.04 -13.07
C PHE A 141 -1.42 -0.16 -11.78
N GLY A 142 -0.18 -0.64 -11.87
CA GLY A 142 0.68 -0.82 -10.69
C GLY A 142 2.15 -0.62 -11.00
N ASP A 143 2.93 -0.26 -9.97
CA ASP A 143 4.36 -0.08 -10.12
C ASP A 143 5.18 -0.77 -9.01
N PHE A 144 4.54 -1.16 -7.88
CA PHE A 144 5.26 -1.80 -6.79
C PHE A 144 4.56 -3.05 -6.23
N LEU A 145 5.24 -3.82 -5.37
CA LEU A 145 4.79 -5.15 -4.92
C LEU A 145 3.42 -5.15 -4.22
N ASN A 146 3.03 -4.04 -3.59
CA ASN A 146 1.69 -3.88 -3.02
C ASN A 146 0.56 -3.81 -4.07
N ASP A 147 0.90 -3.73 -5.35
CA ASP A 147 -0.05 -3.77 -6.48
C ASP A 147 -0.15 -5.18 -7.11
N TYR A 148 0.65 -6.15 -6.61
CA TYR A 148 0.72 -7.48 -7.21
C TYR A 148 -0.65 -8.17 -7.26
N GLU A 149 -1.36 -8.25 -6.13
CA GLU A 149 -2.69 -8.86 -6.08
C GLU A 149 -3.75 -8.02 -6.83
N LEU A 150 -3.57 -6.69 -6.89
CA LEU A 150 -4.41 -5.81 -7.69
C LEU A 150 -4.33 -6.17 -9.19
N LEU A 151 -3.11 -6.32 -9.71
CA LEU A 151 -2.89 -6.68 -11.11
C LEU A 151 -3.41 -8.10 -11.42
N ARG A 152 -3.19 -9.04 -10.51
CA ARG A 152 -3.70 -10.43 -10.67
C ARG A 152 -5.21 -10.53 -10.67
N THR A 153 -5.90 -9.61 -10.02
CA THR A 153 -7.35 -9.62 -9.86
C THR A 153 -8.06 -8.92 -11.02
N ALA A 154 -7.43 -7.92 -11.61
CA ALA A 154 -8.02 -7.14 -12.71
C ALA A 154 -8.18 -7.94 -13.99
N GLY A 155 -9.18 -7.56 -14.80
CA GLY A 155 -9.37 -8.10 -16.15
C GLY A 155 -8.31 -7.68 -17.15
N LEU A 156 -7.64 -6.53 -16.90
CA LEU A 156 -6.48 -6.06 -17.65
C LEU A 156 -5.43 -5.55 -16.67
N ALA A 157 -4.29 -6.22 -16.63
CA ALA A 157 -3.16 -5.88 -15.78
C ALA A 157 -2.15 -5.00 -16.54
N VAL A 158 -1.87 -3.81 -16.02
CA VAL A 158 -0.92 -2.87 -16.63
C VAL A 158 0.19 -2.55 -15.64
N ALA A 159 1.42 -2.97 -15.91
CA ALA A 159 2.60 -2.56 -15.15
C ALA A 159 3.23 -1.31 -15.77
N MET A 160 3.70 -0.40 -14.90
CA MET A 160 4.47 0.76 -15.37
C MET A 160 5.88 0.34 -15.78
N ASP A 161 6.54 1.07 -16.70
CA ASP A 161 7.92 0.74 -17.09
C ASP A 161 8.91 0.86 -15.93
N ASN A 162 8.65 1.73 -14.98
CA ASN A 162 9.41 1.82 -13.72
C ASN A 162 8.98 0.78 -12.66
N ALA A 163 8.09 -0.16 -12.99
CA ALA A 163 7.55 -1.14 -12.03
C ALA A 163 8.60 -2.18 -11.61
N HIS A 164 8.36 -2.75 -10.43
CA HIS A 164 9.10 -3.90 -9.92
C HIS A 164 9.03 -5.07 -10.94
N PRO A 165 10.14 -5.83 -11.17
CA PRO A 165 10.18 -6.90 -12.18
C PRO A 165 9.04 -7.91 -12.07
N GLN A 166 8.66 -8.33 -10.86
CA GLN A 166 7.57 -9.27 -10.64
C GLN A 166 6.20 -8.78 -11.15
N LEU A 167 5.94 -7.47 -11.13
CA LEU A 167 4.72 -6.92 -11.70
C LEU A 167 4.74 -7.00 -13.24
N LYS A 168 5.90 -6.74 -13.84
CA LYS A 168 6.07 -6.85 -15.30
C LYS A 168 5.88 -8.27 -15.80
N GLU A 169 6.20 -9.29 -14.98
CA GLU A 169 6.03 -10.71 -15.34
C GLU A 169 4.54 -11.13 -15.42
N ILE A 170 3.65 -10.45 -14.70
CA ILE A 170 2.22 -10.80 -14.64
C ILE A 170 1.33 -9.83 -15.42
N ALA A 171 1.92 -8.76 -15.98
CA ALA A 171 1.16 -7.72 -16.69
C ALA A 171 0.84 -8.13 -18.13
N ASP A 172 -0.35 -7.75 -18.60
CA ASP A 172 -0.76 -7.85 -19.99
C ASP A 172 -0.11 -6.75 -20.85
N ILE A 173 0.13 -5.58 -20.23
CA ILE A 173 0.70 -4.39 -20.90
C ILE A 173 1.80 -3.80 -20.00
N ILE A 174 2.91 -3.40 -20.63
CA ILE A 174 3.92 -2.54 -19.98
C ILE A 174 3.71 -1.11 -20.48
N ALA A 175 3.14 -0.27 -19.65
CA ALA A 175 2.93 1.15 -19.97
C ALA A 175 4.24 1.94 -19.87
N PRO A 176 4.38 3.07 -20.57
CA PRO A 176 5.47 4.01 -20.28
C PRO A 176 5.56 4.37 -18.80
N SER A 177 6.69 4.87 -18.36
CA SER A 177 6.91 5.18 -16.94
C SER A 177 5.90 6.23 -16.41
N ASN A 178 5.80 6.35 -15.09
CA ASN A 178 5.00 7.40 -14.46
C ASN A 178 5.50 8.81 -14.85
N ALA A 179 6.80 8.97 -15.10
CA ALA A 179 7.39 10.24 -15.58
C ALA A 179 6.97 10.59 -17.02
N ASP A 180 6.59 9.58 -17.82
CA ASP A 180 6.18 9.71 -19.22
C ASP A 180 4.67 9.63 -19.41
N ASN A 181 3.89 9.84 -18.36
CA ASN A 181 2.42 9.79 -18.35
C ASN A 181 1.84 8.45 -18.85
N GLY A 182 2.46 7.32 -18.50
CA GLY A 182 2.10 5.98 -19.00
C GLY A 182 0.64 5.62 -18.80
N VAL A 183 0.06 5.86 -17.61
CA VAL A 183 -1.36 5.63 -17.34
C VAL A 183 -2.25 6.36 -18.35
N ALA A 184 -2.00 7.65 -18.57
CA ALA A 184 -2.78 8.45 -19.50
C ALA A 184 -2.62 7.98 -20.95
N THR A 185 -1.44 7.48 -21.32
CA THR A 185 -1.15 6.95 -22.66
C THR A 185 -1.97 5.69 -22.93
N VAL A 186 -1.94 4.72 -22.02
CA VAL A 186 -2.70 3.48 -22.14
C VAL A 186 -4.21 3.77 -22.15
N LEU A 187 -4.71 4.60 -21.22
CA LEU A 187 -6.13 4.94 -21.15
C LEU A 187 -6.62 5.60 -22.44
N ARG A 188 -5.86 6.53 -23.05
CA ARG A 188 -6.23 7.14 -24.33
C ARG A 188 -6.31 6.10 -25.45
N GLY A 189 -5.39 5.14 -25.49
CA GLY A 189 -5.43 4.06 -26.46
C GLY A 189 -6.66 3.17 -26.28
N LEU A 190 -6.95 2.73 -25.06
CA LEU A 190 -8.13 1.92 -24.74
C LEU A 190 -9.44 2.63 -25.17
N PHE A 191 -9.60 3.91 -24.82
CA PHE A 191 -10.78 4.69 -25.21
C PHE A 191 -10.85 4.99 -26.71
N ALA A 192 -9.72 4.97 -27.42
CA ALA A 192 -9.68 5.08 -28.89
C ALA A 192 -9.92 3.74 -29.59
N GLY A 193 -10.09 2.65 -28.85
CA GLY A 193 -10.29 1.30 -29.40
C GLY A 193 -9.04 0.68 -30.01
N VAL A 194 -7.86 1.14 -29.56
CA VAL A 194 -6.56 0.51 -29.93
C VAL A 194 -6.50 -0.88 -29.29
N PRO A 195 -6.16 -1.94 -30.03
CA PRO A 195 -5.97 -3.27 -29.46
C PRO A 195 -4.93 -3.26 -28.34
N THR A 196 -5.15 -4.03 -27.28
CA THR A 196 -4.22 -4.09 -26.14
C THR A 196 -2.81 -4.53 -26.54
N SER A 197 -2.68 -5.36 -27.57
CA SER A 197 -1.39 -5.77 -28.16
C SER A 197 -0.53 -4.61 -28.68
N ASP A 198 -1.16 -3.47 -29.01
CA ASP A 198 -0.53 -2.32 -29.64
C ASP A 198 -0.29 -1.17 -28.62
N LEU A 199 -0.58 -1.42 -27.35
CA LEU A 199 -0.46 -0.44 -26.26
C LEU A 199 0.82 -0.58 -25.42
N SER A 200 1.70 -1.51 -25.78
CA SER A 200 2.97 -1.80 -25.10
C SER A 200 4.09 -0.92 -25.60
#